data_003c139e27e8d3a1a1aa7848cd476942
#
_entry.id   003c139e27e8d3a1a1aa7848cd476942
#
_cell.length_a   1.000
_cell.length_b   1.000
_cell.length_c   1.000
_cell.angle_alpha   90.00
_cell.angle_beta   90.00
_cell.angle_gamma   90.00
#
_symmetry.space_group_name_H-M   'P 1'
#
loop_
_entity.id
_entity.type
_entity.pdbx_description
1 polymer ?
#
loop_
_entity_poly.entity_id
_entity_poly.type
_entity_poly.pdbx_seq_one_letter_code
_entity_poly.pdbx_strand_id
1 'polypeptide(L)'
;MSQTKGRIRHVALSVEDPWETAEFYKDALGLQEVTELDGPLAEGVFLTDGVVNLAILKFKTDEAVQGTGKDYVGIHHIGFWVDDVVEQGKIVRGTGAEWIMGDPNNPDGYEVKHLDLSGIIFDIAAHGWAGAQKEPGQAENVVHPNPQRRLAKFDERRAAAQAKLASRKAKVPAEKVAMAAE
;
A
#
# COMPACT_ATOMS: atom_id res chain seq x y z
N MET A 1 28.70 -10.94 8.88
CA MET A 1 27.92 -9.89 8.20
C MET A 1 26.59 -9.79 8.90
N SER A 2 26.21 -8.63 9.41
CA SER A 2 24.89 -8.42 10.01
C SER A 2 23.85 -8.61 8.91
N GLN A 3 22.96 -9.56 9.08
CA GLN A 3 21.87 -9.79 8.14
C GLN A 3 20.93 -8.58 8.22
N THR A 4 20.86 -7.79 7.16
CA THR A 4 19.91 -6.66 7.07
C THR A 4 18.51 -7.20 7.20
N LYS A 5 17.78 -6.77 8.22
CA LYS A 5 16.39 -7.21 8.43
C LYS A 5 15.46 -6.35 7.59
N GLY A 6 14.82 -6.94 6.60
CA GLY A 6 13.70 -6.30 5.91
C GLY A 6 12.54 -6.03 6.89
N ARG A 7 11.92 -4.84 6.80
CA ARG A 7 10.71 -4.48 7.55
C ARG A 7 9.58 -4.20 6.58
N ILE A 8 8.39 -4.65 6.88
CA ILE A 8 7.22 -4.29 6.09
C ILE A 8 7.04 -2.77 6.19
N ARG A 9 7.00 -2.10 5.03
CA ARG A 9 6.78 -0.65 4.94
C ARG A 9 5.40 -0.30 4.39
N HIS A 10 4.88 -1.13 3.47
CA HIS A 10 3.53 -0.97 2.95
C HIS A 10 2.93 -2.30 2.49
N VAL A 11 1.61 -2.29 2.42
CA VAL A 11 0.82 -3.30 1.73
C VAL A 11 -0.02 -2.57 0.69
N ALA A 12 0.03 -3.01 -0.56
CA ALA A 12 -0.78 -2.47 -1.64
C ALA A 12 -1.97 -3.37 -1.92
N LEU A 13 -3.16 -2.78 -1.88
CA LEU A 13 -4.40 -3.40 -2.29
C LEU A 13 -4.80 -2.89 -3.68
N SER A 14 -5.24 -3.79 -4.55
CA SER A 14 -5.97 -3.46 -5.76
C SER A 14 -7.46 -3.58 -5.47
N VAL A 15 -8.23 -2.52 -5.74
CA VAL A 15 -9.66 -2.43 -5.41
C VAL A 15 -10.44 -1.72 -6.51
N GLU A 16 -11.75 -1.93 -6.55
CA GLU A 16 -12.63 -1.26 -7.52
C GLU A 16 -12.79 0.25 -7.25
N ASP A 17 -12.96 0.62 -5.97
CA ASP A 17 -13.14 2.01 -5.54
C ASP A 17 -12.23 2.30 -4.32
N PRO A 18 -11.06 2.94 -4.55
CA PRO A 18 -10.11 3.26 -3.49
C PRO A 18 -10.68 4.18 -2.40
N TRP A 19 -11.54 5.13 -2.76
CA TRP A 19 -12.10 6.06 -1.78
C TRP A 19 -13.13 5.39 -0.90
N GLU A 20 -14.01 4.53 -1.45
CA GLU A 20 -14.97 3.76 -0.65
C GLU A 20 -14.23 2.82 0.32
N THR A 21 -13.19 2.14 -0.16
CA THR A 21 -12.37 1.25 0.67
C THR A 21 -11.61 2.03 1.74
N ALA A 22 -11.06 3.20 1.40
CA ALA A 22 -10.36 4.05 2.36
C ALA A 22 -11.31 4.57 3.48
N GLU A 23 -12.50 5.05 3.13
CA GLU A 23 -13.48 5.49 4.12
C GLU A 23 -13.89 4.34 5.05
N PHE A 24 -14.02 3.11 4.54
CA PHE A 24 -14.27 1.93 5.38
C PHE A 24 -13.14 1.71 6.40
N TYR A 25 -11.88 1.68 5.98
CA TYR A 25 -10.75 1.46 6.90
C TYR A 25 -10.57 2.60 7.91
N LYS A 26 -10.81 3.83 7.49
CA LYS A 26 -10.78 5.01 8.39
C LYS A 26 -11.86 4.91 9.47
N ASP A 27 -13.09 4.58 9.06
CA ASP A 27 -14.24 4.51 9.98
C ASP A 27 -14.19 3.28 10.89
N ALA A 28 -13.86 2.10 10.34
CA ALA A 28 -13.92 0.84 11.08
C ALA A 28 -12.69 0.58 11.96
N LEU A 29 -11.51 1.04 11.53
CA LEU A 29 -10.24 0.69 12.18
C LEU A 29 -9.43 1.92 12.61
N GLY A 30 -9.90 3.14 12.33
CA GLY A 30 -9.23 4.38 12.75
C GLY A 30 -7.95 4.69 11.97
N LEU A 31 -7.74 4.08 10.79
CA LEU A 31 -6.57 4.39 9.96
C LEU A 31 -6.59 5.85 9.52
N GLN A 32 -5.42 6.45 9.45
CA GLN A 32 -5.23 7.85 9.08
C GLN A 32 -4.92 7.98 7.59
N GLU A 33 -5.56 8.95 6.93
CA GLU A 33 -5.24 9.28 5.55
C GLU A 33 -3.93 10.05 5.48
N VAL A 34 -3.01 9.59 4.65
CA VAL A 34 -1.69 10.19 4.46
C VAL A 34 -1.66 11.04 3.21
N THR A 35 -2.04 10.47 2.06
CA THR A 35 -2.00 11.17 0.77
C THR A 35 -2.88 10.48 -0.26
N GLU A 36 -3.17 11.18 -1.34
CA GLU A 36 -3.82 10.63 -2.53
C GLU A 36 -2.84 10.56 -3.69
N LEU A 37 -3.01 9.53 -4.50
CA LEU A 37 -2.24 9.28 -5.71
C LEU A 37 -3.10 9.47 -6.96
N ASP A 38 -2.55 10.10 -7.97
CA ASP A 38 -3.02 10.02 -9.35
C ASP A 38 -1.82 10.02 -10.30
N GLY A 39 -1.33 8.83 -10.54
CA GLY A 39 -0.23 8.57 -11.46
C GLY A 39 -0.71 7.97 -12.78
N PRO A 40 0.20 7.76 -13.72
CA PRO A 40 -0.13 7.14 -15.00
C PRO A 40 -0.59 5.68 -14.86
N LEU A 41 -0.10 4.95 -13.87
CA LEU A 41 -0.34 3.53 -13.67
C LEU A 41 -1.50 3.25 -12.71
N ALA A 42 -1.71 4.11 -11.70
CA ALA A 42 -2.72 3.92 -10.67
C ALA A 42 -3.22 5.24 -10.11
N GLU A 43 -4.41 5.20 -9.54
CA GLU A 43 -4.98 6.23 -8.67
C GLU A 43 -5.39 5.61 -7.34
N GLY A 44 -5.44 6.40 -6.26
CA GLY A 44 -5.87 5.86 -4.99
C GLY A 44 -5.56 6.71 -3.78
N VAL A 45 -5.65 6.07 -2.62
CA VAL A 45 -5.50 6.68 -1.29
C VAL A 45 -4.49 5.89 -0.48
N PHE A 46 -3.60 6.58 0.21
CA PHE A 46 -2.66 5.97 1.15
C PHE A 46 -3.12 6.23 2.57
N LEU A 47 -3.26 5.17 3.34
CA LEU A 47 -3.59 5.21 4.77
C LEU A 47 -2.40 4.69 5.58
N THR A 48 -2.45 4.93 6.89
CA THR A 48 -1.47 4.38 7.84
C THR A 48 -2.12 4.06 9.18
N ASP A 49 -1.57 3.07 9.88
CA ASP A 49 -1.81 2.80 11.29
C ASP A 49 -0.78 3.50 12.21
N GLY A 50 0.11 4.31 11.61
CA GLY A 50 1.24 4.96 12.28
C GLY A 50 2.57 4.22 12.13
N VAL A 51 2.56 2.99 11.63
CA VAL A 51 3.77 2.15 11.45
C VAL A 51 3.91 1.66 10.00
N VAL A 52 2.84 1.15 9.41
CA VAL A 52 2.80 0.59 8.06
C VAL A 52 1.84 1.41 7.19
N ASN A 53 2.21 1.64 5.95
CA ASN A 53 1.32 2.25 4.97
C ASN A 53 0.44 1.20 4.32
N LEU A 54 -0.84 1.51 4.15
CA LEU A 54 -1.80 0.77 3.36
C LEU A 54 -2.10 1.56 2.08
N ALA A 55 -1.55 1.12 0.95
CA ALA A 55 -1.80 1.70 -0.35
C ALA A 55 -3.06 1.10 -0.97
N ILE A 56 -4.13 1.87 -1.06
CA ILE A 56 -5.41 1.43 -1.62
C ILE A 56 -5.52 2.00 -3.03
N LEU A 57 -5.39 1.14 -4.04
CA LEU A 57 -5.15 1.54 -5.41
C LEU A 57 -6.20 0.96 -6.36
N LYS A 58 -6.49 1.72 -7.42
CA LYS A 58 -7.10 1.22 -8.64
C LYS A 58 -6.09 1.38 -9.77
N PHE A 59 -5.72 0.27 -10.37
CA PHE A 59 -4.83 0.28 -11.52
C PHE A 59 -5.57 0.69 -12.77
N LYS A 60 -4.88 1.40 -13.67
CA LYS A 60 -5.44 1.97 -14.89
C LYS A 60 -5.20 1.10 -16.13
N THR A 61 -4.16 0.27 -16.08
CA THR A 61 -3.75 -0.60 -17.17
C THR A 61 -3.35 -1.98 -16.67
N ASP A 62 -3.45 -2.99 -17.51
CA ASP A 62 -3.04 -4.36 -17.19
C ASP A 62 -1.52 -4.48 -16.99
N GLU A 63 -0.73 -3.62 -17.62
CA GLU A 63 0.73 -3.58 -17.47
C GLU A 63 1.15 -3.20 -16.04
N ALA A 64 0.34 -2.37 -15.37
CA ALA A 64 0.63 -1.91 -14.01
C ALA A 64 0.51 -3.02 -12.96
N VAL A 65 -0.18 -4.10 -13.25
CA VAL A 65 -0.52 -5.17 -12.30
C VAL A 65 0.25 -6.47 -12.50
N GLN A 66 1.33 -6.45 -13.29
CA GLN A 66 2.26 -7.59 -13.41
C GLN A 66 1.55 -8.93 -13.70
N GLY A 67 0.58 -8.91 -14.62
CA GLY A 67 -0.14 -10.11 -15.05
C GLY A 67 -1.39 -10.47 -14.27
N THR A 68 -1.74 -9.75 -13.18
CA THR A 68 -3.02 -9.97 -12.47
C THR A 68 -4.22 -9.30 -13.17
N GLY A 69 -3.96 -8.31 -14.03
CA GLY A 69 -5.00 -7.53 -14.71
C GLY A 69 -5.53 -6.35 -13.87
N LYS A 70 -5.91 -5.26 -14.55
CA LYS A 70 -6.39 -4.00 -13.90
C LYS A 70 -7.66 -4.17 -13.06
N ASP A 71 -8.43 -5.21 -13.31
CA ASP A 71 -9.68 -5.50 -12.60
C ASP A 71 -9.50 -6.50 -11.44
N TYR A 72 -8.25 -6.89 -11.14
CA TYR A 72 -7.93 -7.72 -9.99
C TYR A 72 -8.30 -7.00 -8.69
N VAL A 73 -8.92 -7.73 -7.76
CA VAL A 73 -9.24 -7.25 -6.40
C VAL A 73 -8.57 -8.16 -5.39
N GLY A 74 -7.70 -7.57 -4.56
CA GLY A 74 -6.94 -8.32 -3.55
C GLY A 74 -5.66 -7.63 -3.14
N ILE A 75 -4.80 -8.35 -2.42
CA ILE A 75 -3.46 -7.87 -2.08
C ILE A 75 -2.62 -7.94 -3.35
N HIS A 76 -2.13 -6.78 -3.80
CA HIS A 76 -1.31 -6.69 -5.01
C HIS A 76 0.16 -6.98 -4.70
N HIS A 77 0.73 -6.32 -3.70
CA HIS A 77 2.11 -6.57 -3.28
C HIS A 77 2.38 -6.11 -1.84
N ILE A 78 3.51 -6.56 -1.31
CA ILE A 78 4.04 -6.16 -0.01
C ILE A 78 5.40 -5.49 -0.23
N GLY A 79 5.60 -4.30 0.33
CA GLY A 79 6.87 -3.59 0.27
C GLY A 79 7.68 -3.74 1.54
N PHE A 80 8.98 -3.96 1.37
CA PHE A 80 9.92 -4.09 2.47
C PHE A 80 10.95 -2.95 2.45
N TRP A 81 11.17 -2.37 3.61
CA TRP A 81 12.25 -1.43 3.86
C TRP A 81 13.52 -2.20 4.16
N VAL A 82 14.58 -1.94 3.43
CA VAL A 82 15.90 -2.57 3.59
C VAL A 82 16.97 -1.49 3.71
N ASP A 83 18.13 -1.83 4.24
CA ASP A 83 19.22 -0.88 4.38
C ASP A 83 20.00 -0.69 3.07
N ASP A 84 20.14 -1.77 2.31
CA ASP A 84 20.87 -1.81 1.04
C ASP A 84 20.07 -2.61 0.01
N VAL A 85 19.51 -1.92 -0.99
CA VAL A 85 18.66 -2.51 -2.03
C VAL A 85 19.46 -3.47 -2.90
N VAL A 86 20.71 -3.13 -3.22
CA VAL A 86 21.55 -3.93 -4.14
C VAL A 86 21.96 -5.23 -3.47
N GLU A 87 22.47 -5.17 -2.23
CA GLU A 87 22.86 -6.37 -1.49
C GLU A 87 21.65 -7.22 -1.11
N GLN A 88 20.56 -6.62 -0.63
CA GLN A 88 19.34 -7.36 -0.33
C GLN A 88 18.75 -8.00 -1.60
N GLY A 89 18.79 -7.29 -2.73
CA GLY A 89 18.37 -7.81 -4.03
C GLY A 89 19.16 -9.05 -4.46
N LYS A 90 20.49 -9.09 -4.23
CA LYS A 90 21.30 -10.29 -4.47
C LYS A 90 20.89 -11.45 -3.57
N ILE A 91 20.65 -11.17 -2.29
CA ILE A 91 20.24 -12.19 -1.31
C ILE A 91 18.89 -12.79 -1.71
N VAL A 92 17.86 -11.97 -1.98
CA VAL A 92 16.52 -12.49 -2.34
C VAL A 92 16.54 -13.31 -3.65
N ARG A 93 17.27 -12.85 -4.66
CA ARG A 93 17.45 -13.64 -5.91
C ARG A 93 18.25 -14.91 -5.66
N GLY A 94 19.25 -14.87 -4.80
CA GLY A 94 20.03 -16.04 -4.39
C GLY A 94 19.22 -17.09 -3.62
N THR A 95 18.09 -16.71 -3.04
CA THR A 95 17.12 -17.62 -2.38
C THR A 95 15.98 -18.08 -3.29
N GLY A 96 16.00 -17.71 -4.57
CA GLY A 96 15.05 -18.19 -5.58
C GLY A 96 13.95 -17.18 -5.97
N ALA A 97 13.98 -15.96 -5.46
CA ALA A 97 13.05 -14.92 -5.92
C ALA A 97 13.39 -14.47 -7.35
N GLU A 98 12.37 -14.21 -8.16
CA GLU A 98 12.51 -13.71 -9.52
C GLU A 98 12.41 -12.17 -9.54
N TRP A 99 13.38 -11.49 -10.12
CA TRP A 99 13.30 -10.05 -10.36
C TRP A 99 12.38 -9.76 -11.55
N ILE A 100 11.45 -8.79 -11.39
CA ILE A 100 10.46 -8.48 -12.42
C ILE A 100 10.40 -7.00 -12.81
N MET A 101 10.84 -6.07 -11.96
CA MET A 101 10.72 -4.63 -12.23
C MET A 101 11.66 -3.79 -11.36
N GLY A 102 12.00 -2.60 -11.84
CA GLY A 102 12.93 -1.67 -11.20
C GLY A 102 14.38 -2.01 -11.54
N ASP A 103 15.32 -1.10 -11.26
CA ASP A 103 16.75 -1.36 -11.47
C ASP A 103 17.35 -2.02 -10.23
N PRO A 104 17.75 -3.32 -10.30
CA PRO A 104 18.28 -4.04 -9.16
C PRO A 104 19.69 -3.60 -8.75
N ASN A 105 20.34 -2.74 -9.54
CA ASN A 105 21.67 -2.20 -9.26
C ASN A 105 21.64 -0.74 -8.80
N ASN A 106 20.45 -0.11 -8.74
CA ASN A 106 20.30 1.23 -8.24
C ASN A 106 20.11 1.21 -6.70
N PRO A 107 21.06 1.74 -5.91
CA PRO A 107 20.93 1.79 -4.44
C PRO A 107 19.78 2.68 -3.99
N ASP A 108 19.38 3.65 -4.82
CA ASP A 108 18.25 4.54 -4.58
C ASP A 108 16.96 4.05 -5.25
N GLY A 109 16.89 2.79 -5.63
CA GLY A 109 15.72 2.18 -6.25
C GLY A 109 14.48 2.32 -5.35
N TYR A 110 13.43 2.97 -5.87
CA TYR A 110 12.23 3.27 -5.10
C TYR A 110 11.39 2.03 -4.81
N GLU A 111 11.24 1.17 -5.81
CA GLU A 111 10.58 -0.13 -5.73
C GLU A 111 11.27 -1.12 -6.68
N VAL A 112 12.10 -1.99 -6.13
CA VAL A 112 12.66 -3.10 -6.91
C VAL A 112 11.81 -4.33 -6.64
N LYS A 113 10.97 -4.69 -7.63
CA LYS A 113 9.95 -5.74 -7.48
C LYS A 113 10.49 -7.11 -7.85
N HIS A 114 10.03 -8.08 -7.07
CA HIS A 114 10.34 -9.49 -7.23
C HIS A 114 9.06 -10.33 -7.06
N LEU A 115 9.10 -11.55 -7.58
CA LEU A 115 8.18 -12.62 -7.21
C LEU A 115 8.84 -13.51 -6.16
N ASP A 116 8.10 -13.86 -5.12
CA ASP A 116 8.54 -14.88 -4.16
C ASP A 116 8.39 -16.30 -4.74
N LEU A 117 8.68 -17.30 -3.92
CA LEU A 117 8.62 -18.72 -4.34
C LEU A 117 7.19 -19.19 -4.69
N SER A 118 6.18 -18.43 -4.37
CA SER A 118 4.76 -18.69 -4.66
C SER A 118 4.20 -17.79 -5.76
N GLY A 119 5.02 -16.89 -6.32
CA GLY A 119 4.61 -15.92 -7.32
C GLY A 119 3.94 -14.66 -6.73
N ILE A 120 4.06 -14.44 -5.41
CA ILE A 120 3.54 -13.22 -4.78
C ILE A 120 4.51 -12.07 -5.02
N ILE A 121 3.97 -10.94 -5.49
CA ILE A 121 4.76 -9.74 -5.75
C ILE A 121 5.18 -9.10 -4.42
N PHE A 122 6.46 -8.81 -4.30
CA PHE A 122 6.99 -7.93 -3.27
C PHE A 122 8.03 -6.97 -3.82
N ASP A 123 8.24 -5.85 -3.15
CA ASP A 123 9.30 -4.91 -3.47
C ASP A 123 10.25 -4.69 -2.29
N ILE A 124 11.45 -4.26 -2.61
CA ILE A 124 12.44 -3.79 -1.66
C ILE A 124 12.87 -2.37 -2.00
N ALA A 125 13.07 -1.53 -0.99
CA ALA A 125 13.59 -0.18 -1.13
C ALA A 125 14.36 0.27 0.11
N ALA A 126 15.34 1.15 -0.08
CA ALA A 126 16.03 1.84 1.02
C ALA A 126 15.25 3.06 1.52
N HIS A 127 14.24 3.47 0.77
CA HIS A 127 13.40 4.62 1.09
C HIS A 127 12.16 4.23 1.88
N GLY A 128 11.69 5.18 2.72
CA GLY A 128 10.42 5.06 3.40
C GLY A 128 9.22 5.21 2.46
N TRP A 129 8.06 5.00 3.03
CA TRP A 129 6.78 5.20 2.38
C TRP A 129 5.94 6.12 3.26
N ALA A 130 5.11 6.98 2.67
CA ALA A 130 4.32 7.94 3.43
C ALA A 130 3.51 7.25 4.53
N GLY A 131 3.71 7.67 5.80
CA GLY A 131 3.09 7.06 6.96
C GLY A 131 3.72 5.75 7.45
N ALA A 132 4.81 5.26 6.86
CA ALA A 132 5.55 4.10 7.35
C ALA A 132 6.70 4.51 8.27
N GLN A 133 6.99 3.68 9.28
CA GLN A 133 8.14 3.85 10.17
C GLN A 133 9.12 2.69 10.01
N LYS A 134 10.42 2.98 9.96
CA LYS A 134 11.44 1.93 9.86
C LYS A 134 11.59 1.17 11.17
N GLU A 135 11.57 1.89 12.29
CA GLU A 135 11.60 1.34 13.64
C GLU A 135 10.39 1.85 14.43
N PRO A 136 9.77 1.03 15.28
CA PRO A 136 8.67 1.48 16.14
C PRO A 136 9.06 2.68 16.99
N GLY A 137 8.22 3.72 16.99
CA GLY A 137 8.46 4.94 17.78
C GLY A 137 9.43 5.95 17.14
N GLN A 138 9.97 5.69 15.96
CA GLN A 138 10.70 6.70 15.21
C GLN A 138 9.74 7.74 14.63
N ALA A 139 10.22 8.99 14.56
CA ALA A 139 9.54 9.98 13.74
C ALA A 139 9.48 9.49 12.29
N GLU A 140 8.36 9.77 11.64
CA GLU A 140 8.10 9.39 10.25
C GLU A 140 9.26 9.83 9.33
N ASN A 141 10.02 8.87 8.82
CA ASN A 141 11.01 9.13 7.77
C ASN A 141 10.30 9.06 6.41
N VAL A 142 9.47 10.05 6.14
CA VAL A 142 8.73 10.12 4.90
C VAL A 142 9.64 10.57 3.78
N VAL A 143 9.79 9.74 2.78
CA VAL A 143 10.45 10.08 1.51
C VAL A 143 9.45 10.00 0.35
N HIS A 144 8.18 10.24 0.60
CA HIS A 144 7.22 10.44 -0.49
C HIS A 144 7.27 11.89 -0.96
N PRO A 145 7.43 12.17 -2.26
CA PRO A 145 7.60 13.53 -2.77
C PRO A 145 6.41 14.47 -2.50
N ASN A 146 5.25 13.93 -2.15
CA ASN A 146 4.05 14.69 -1.83
C ASN A 146 3.29 14.09 -0.63
N PRO A 147 3.88 14.10 0.58
CA PRO A 147 3.16 13.62 1.77
C PRO A 147 1.95 14.53 2.06
N GLN A 148 0.88 13.94 2.58
CA GLN A 148 -0.34 14.65 3.02
C GLN A 148 -1.01 15.48 1.90
N ARG A 149 -1.03 14.96 0.69
CA ARG A 149 -1.65 15.62 -0.45
C ARG A 149 -3.07 15.10 -0.69
N ARG A 150 -4.05 15.99 -0.61
CA ARG A 150 -5.39 15.79 -1.14
C ARG A 150 -5.54 16.43 -2.51
N LEU A 151 -6.19 15.73 -3.44
CA LEU A 151 -6.40 16.20 -4.80
C LEU A 151 -7.85 16.70 -4.95
N ALA A 152 -8.03 18.00 -5.23
CA ALA A 152 -9.38 18.60 -5.37
C ALA A 152 -10.26 17.86 -6.39
N LYS A 153 -9.68 17.30 -7.45
CA LYS A 153 -10.41 16.52 -8.46
C LYS A 153 -11.10 15.26 -7.91
N PHE A 154 -10.74 14.81 -6.70
CA PHE A 154 -11.34 13.66 -6.04
C PHE A 154 -12.36 14.04 -4.96
N ASP A 155 -12.67 15.34 -4.77
CA ASP A 155 -13.64 15.78 -3.75
C ASP A 155 -15.01 15.11 -3.91
N GLU A 156 -15.53 15.02 -5.14
CA GLU A 156 -16.80 14.34 -5.41
C GLU A 156 -16.74 12.83 -5.13
N ARG A 157 -15.63 12.16 -5.42
CA ARG A 157 -15.45 10.73 -5.13
C ARG A 157 -15.41 10.48 -3.63
N ARG A 158 -14.72 11.31 -2.86
CA ARG A 158 -14.71 11.24 -1.39
C ARG A 158 -16.10 11.40 -0.81
N ALA A 159 -16.83 12.43 -1.26
CA ALA A 159 -18.19 12.67 -0.80
C ALA A 159 -19.13 11.50 -1.13
N ALA A 160 -19.00 10.94 -2.34
CA ALA A 160 -19.77 9.76 -2.75
C ALA A 160 -19.42 8.52 -1.93
N ALA A 161 -18.13 8.28 -1.64
CA ALA A 161 -17.67 7.18 -0.79
C ALA A 161 -18.22 7.27 0.62
N GLN A 162 -18.17 8.45 1.23
CA GLN A 162 -18.74 8.72 2.55
C GLN A 162 -20.26 8.48 2.59
N ALA A 163 -20.99 8.93 1.57
CA ALA A 163 -22.42 8.69 1.46
C ALA A 163 -22.74 7.19 1.30
N LYS A 164 -21.97 6.45 0.49
CA LYS A 164 -22.12 5.00 0.36
C LYS A 164 -21.87 4.29 1.68
N LEU A 165 -20.81 4.65 2.40
CA LEU A 165 -20.50 4.05 3.71
C LEU A 165 -21.61 4.32 4.71
N ALA A 166 -22.13 5.55 4.81
CA ALA A 166 -23.24 5.89 5.67
C ALA A 166 -24.49 5.07 5.33
N SER A 167 -24.81 4.90 4.04
CA SER A 167 -25.92 4.05 3.58
C SER A 167 -25.74 2.57 3.95
N ARG A 168 -24.51 2.04 3.85
CA ARG A 168 -24.21 0.66 4.26
C ARG A 168 -24.38 0.48 5.77
N LYS A 169 -23.87 1.41 6.57
CA LYS A 169 -24.01 1.39 8.05
C LYS A 169 -25.48 1.39 8.47
N ALA A 170 -26.32 2.21 7.83
CA ALA A 170 -27.76 2.27 8.12
C ALA A 170 -28.52 0.96 7.81
N LYS A 171 -27.96 0.08 6.98
CA LYS A 171 -28.55 -1.22 6.64
C LYS A 171 -28.05 -2.38 7.49
N VAL A 172 -27.07 -2.16 8.37
CA VAL A 172 -26.58 -3.21 9.27
C VAL A 172 -27.62 -3.47 10.37
N PRO A 173 -28.15 -4.69 10.53
CA PRO A 173 -29.10 -5.00 11.59
C PRO A 173 -28.50 -4.76 12.97
N ALA A 174 -29.30 -4.20 13.89
CA ALA A 174 -28.86 -3.92 15.25
C ALA A 174 -28.30 -5.15 15.98
N GLU A 175 -28.84 -6.34 15.70
CA GLU A 175 -28.37 -7.61 16.23
C GLU A 175 -26.90 -7.93 15.86
N LYS A 176 -26.49 -7.59 14.63
CA LYS A 176 -25.09 -7.78 14.19
C LYS A 176 -24.13 -6.77 14.84
N VAL A 177 -24.61 -5.62 15.22
CA VAL A 177 -23.81 -4.61 15.93
C VAL A 177 -23.62 -5.03 17.39
N ALA A 178 -24.64 -5.60 18.01
CA ALA A 178 -24.58 -6.08 19.40
C ALA A 178 -23.64 -7.29 19.59
N MET A 179 -23.59 -8.22 18.64
CA MET A 179 -22.67 -9.38 18.70
C MET A 179 -21.18 -9.03 18.64
N ALA A 180 -20.84 -7.81 18.24
CA ALA A 180 -19.45 -7.33 18.20
C ALA A 180 -19.00 -6.68 19.53
N ALA A 181 -19.91 -6.58 20.52
CA ALA A 181 -19.67 -5.92 21.82
C ALA A 181 -19.50 -6.93 23.00
N GLU A 182 -19.62 -8.22 22.74
CA GLU A 182 -19.32 -9.33 23.69
C GLU A 182 -17.93 -9.93 23.38
#